data_47100d0310af26aad57a466ca7224d97
#
_entry.id   47100d0310af26aad57a466ca7224d97
#
_cell.length_a   1.000
_cell.length_b   1.000
_cell.length_c   1.000
_cell.angle_alpha   90.00
_cell.angle_beta   90.00
_cell.angle_gamma   90.00
#
_symmetry.space_group_name_H-M   'P 1'
#
loop_
_entity.id
_entity.type
_entity.pdbx_description
1 polymer ?
#
loop_
_entity_poly.entity_id
_entity_poly.type
_entity_poly.pdbx_seq_one_letter_code
_entity_poly.pdbx_strand_id
1 'polypeptide(L)'
;MKKIQVVAHCLLDPETRLAGLRPVAFAAEPPIIQLLCPEAGCLGLDRWAVTKNQIDIPSYRRYCREIFSHHADLIEQFAKKGYEIEVVGVEGSPSCGIKSTTLGYTGGKIRPQDHEHVPGMGVFMEEVTGELKRRDVSFRLVEARYRIK
;
A
#
# COMPACT_ATOMS: atom_id res chain seq x y z
N MET A 1 10.29 19.31 -13.84
CA MET A 1 10.95 18.13 -13.27
C MET A 1 10.12 16.89 -13.60
N LYS A 2 10.78 15.84 -14.05
CA LYS A 2 10.08 14.57 -14.37
C LYS A 2 9.69 13.86 -13.09
N LYS A 3 8.47 13.32 -13.07
CA LYS A 3 7.90 12.60 -11.93
C LYS A 3 7.50 11.20 -12.34
N ILE A 4 7.67 10.22 -11.44
CA ILE A 4 7.13 8.88 -11.59
C ILE A 4 6.24 8.56 -10.41
N GLN A 5 5.06 8.01 -10.65
CA GLN A 5 4.14 7.57 -9.62
C GLN A 5 4.32 6.09 -9.34
N VAL A 6 4.49 5.75 -8.06
CA VAL A 6 4.59 4.37 -7.57
C VAL A 6 3.26 4.08 -6.88
N VAL A 7 2.41 3.29 -7.51
CA VAL A 7 0.98 3.25 -7.20
C VAL A 7 0.57 1.89 -6.63
N ALA A 8 -0.19 1.91 -5.53
CA ALA A 8 -0.77 0.70 -4.96
C ALA A 8 -1.61 -0.02 -6.01
N HIS A 9 -1.50 -1.35 -6.06
CA HIS A 9 -2.07 -2.19 -7.12
C HIS A 9 -3.57 -1.94 -7.33
N CYS A 10 -4.35 -1.91 -6.25
CA CYS A 10 -5.81 -1.81 -6.34
C CYS A 10 -6.32 -0.46 -6.86
N LEU A 11 -5.46 0.55 -6.94
CA LEU A 11 -5.84 1.84 -7.54
C LEU A 11 -5.89 1.76 -9.05
N LEU A 12 -5.14 0.83 -9.64
CA LEU A 12 -5.09 0.58 -11.09
C LEU A 12 -5.92 -0.64 -11.47
N ASP A 13 -6.09 -1.58 -10.55
CA ASP A 13 -6.84 -2.81 -10.75
C ASP A 13 -7.79 -3.03 -9.58
N PRO A 14 -9.03 -2.52 -9.67
CA PRO A 14 -10.02 -2.61 -8.58
C PRO A 14 -10.38 -4.04 -8.18
N GLU A 15 -10.16 -5.01 -9.05
CA GLU A 15 -10.46 -6.44 -8.76
C GLU A 15 -9.57 -7.01 -7.65
N THR A 16 -8.45 -6.36 -7.32
CA THR A 16 -7.59 -6.78 -6.20
C THR A 16 -8.04 -6.22 -4.87
N ARG A 17 -9.01 -5.30 -4.84
CA ARG A 17 -9.54 -4.78 -3.59
C ARG A 17 -10.32 -5.85 -2.84
N LEU A 18 -10.43 -5.66 -1.54
CA LEU A 18 -11.30 -6.48 -0.71
C LEU A 18 -12.73 -6.46 -1.26
N ALA A 19 -13.35 -7.65 -1.38
CA ALA A 19 -14.71 -7.76 -1.88
C ALA A 19 -15.68 -6.92 -1.05
N GLY A 20 -16.57 -6.20 -1.72
CA GLY A 20 -17.56 -5.33 -1.09
C GLY A 20 -17.11 -3.89 -0.86
N LEU A 21 -15.83 -3.59 -1.04
CA LEU A 21 -15.35 -2.22 -0.95
C LEU A 21 -15.53 -1.50 -2.30
N ARG A 22 -15.85 -0.21 -2.22
CA ARG A 22 -15.94 0.62 -3.42
C ARG A 22 -14.56 0.84 -4.02
N PRO A 23 -14.45 0.87 -5.37
CA PRO A 23 -13.21 1.30 -5.99
C PRO A 23 -12.88 2.75 -5.59
N VAL A 24 -11.60 3.02 -5.38
CA VAL A 24 -11.13 4.38 -5.14
C VAL A 24 -10.92 5.05 -6.50
N ALA A 25 -11.53 6.22 -6.69
CA ALA A 25 -11.33 6.98 -7.91
C ALA A 25 -9.94 7.63 -7.87
N PHE A 26 -9.05 7.14 -8.72
CA PHE A 26 -7.70 7.66 -8.82
C PHE A 26 -7.27 7.66 -10.29
N ALA A 27 -6.79 8.80 -10.76
CA ALA A 27 -6.24 8.94 -12.10
C ALA A 27 -4.72 8.97 -12.01
N ALA A 28 -4.08 7.84 -12.37
CA ALA A 28 -2.64 7.75 -12.40
C ALA A 28 -2.09 8.46 -13.64
N GLU A 29 -0.98 9.17 -13.47
CA GLU A 29 -0.31 9.88 -14.55
C GLU A 29 0.98 9.15 -14.95
N PRO A 30 1.07 8.61 -16.18
CA PRO A 30 2.33 7.98 -16.64
C PRO A 30 3.50 8.97 -16.61
N PRO A 31 4.73 8.50 -16.31
CA PRO A 31 5.11 7.11 -16.08
C PRO A 31 4.71 6.58 -14.70
N ILE A 32 4.37 5.29 -14.65
CA ILE A 32 3.80 4.62 -13.47
C ILE A 32 4.58 3.34 -13.19
N ILE A 33 4.85 3.09 -11.90
CA ILE A 33 5.24 1.77 -11.40
C ILE A 33 4.05 1.24 -10.61
N GLN A 34 3.46 0.14 -11.06
CA GLN A 34 2.37 -0.51 -10.33
C GLN A 34 2.96 -1.49 -9.31
N LEU A 35 2.68 -1.28 -8.05
CA LEU A 35 3.10 -2.19 -6.98
C LEU A 35 2.22 -3.45 -6.99
N LEU A 36 2.80 -4.59 -6.59
CA LEU A 36 2.01 -5.79 -6.34
C LEU A 36 1.19 -5.60 -5.07
N CYS A 37 -0.03 -6.19 -5.05
CA CYS A 37 -0.87 -6.15 -3.86
C CYS A 37 -0.41 -7.24 -2.88
N PRO A 38 0.12 -6.87 -1.69
CA PRO A 38 0.60 -7.87 -0.74
C PRO A 38 -0.53 -8.71 -0.16
N GLU A 39 -1.71 -8.13 0.05
CA GLU A 39 -2.85 -8.87 0.58
C GLU A 39 -3.38 -9.89 -0.43
N ALA A 40 -3.59 -9.49 -1.69
CA ALA A 40 -4.06 -10.40 -2.72
C ALA A 40 -3.03 -11.52 -2.97
N GLY A 41 -1.75 -11.19 -2.97
CA GLY A 41 -0.69 -12.17 -3.20
C GLY A 41 -0.47 -13.14 -2.03
N CYS A 42 -0.61 -12.67 -0.80
CA CYS A 42 -0.37 -13.48 0.39
C CYS A 42 -1.63 -14.19 0.90
N LEU A 43 -2.78 -13.50 0.87
CA LEU A 43 -4.03 -13.99 1.46
C LEU A 43 -5.07 -14.39 0.41
N GLY A 44 -4.89 -13.99 -0.84
CA GLY A 44 -5.80 -14.31 -1.92
C GLY A 44 -6.83 -13.23 -2.21
N LEU A 45 -7.51 -13.37 -3.37
CA LEU A 45 -8.53 -12.42 -3.80
C LEU A 45 -9.79 -12.48 -2.94
N ASP A 46 -10.10 -13.67 -2.41
CA ASP A 46 -11.32 -13.91 -1.61
C ASP A 46 -11.04 -13.78 -0.10
N ARG A 47 -10.07 -13.00 0.28
CA ARG A 47 -9.68 -12.81 1.66
C ARG A 47 -10.74 -12.06 2.46
N TRP A 48 -10.68 -12.26 3.79
CA TRP A 48 -11.50 -11.49 4.73
C TRP A 48 -10.89 -10.11 4.97
N ALA A 49 -11.66 -9.22 5.60
CA ALA A 49 -11.20 -7.89 5.97
C ALA A 49 -10.20 -7.99 7.12
N VAL A 50 -8.92 -7.82 6.81
CA VAL A 50 -7.85 -7.88 7.81
C VAL A 50 -7.58 -6.50 8.40
N THR A 51 -6.98 -6.49 9.60
CA THR A 51 -6.49 -5.27 10.24
C THR A 51 -4.97 -5.32 10.30
N LYS A 52 -4.36 -4.15 10.53
CA LYS A 52 -2.90 -4.07 10.68
C LYS A 52 -2.39 -4.98 11.80
N ASN A 53 -3.17 -5.12 12.89
CA ASN A 53 -2.82 -6.03 14.00
C ASN A 53 -2.56 -7.45 13.53
N GLN A 54 -3.36 -7.94 12.56
CA GLN A 54 -3.25 -9.31 12.06
C GLN A 54 -2.07 -9.53 11.13
N ILE A 55 -1.79 -8.55 10.29
CA ILE A 55 -0.77 -8.70 9.25
C ILE A 55 0.58 -8.12 9.65
N ASP A 56 0.67 -7.48 10.81
CA ASP A 56 1.94 -7.01 11.35
C ASP A 56 2.69 -8.16 12.03
N ILE A 57 3.10 -9.11 11.22
CA ILE A 57 3.85 -10.30 11.65
C ILE A 57 5.08 -10.47 10.76
N PRO A 58 6.14 -11.14 11.28
CA PRO A 58 7.40 -11.24 10.54
C PRO A 58 7.29 -11.82 9.13
N SER A 59 6.45 -12.84 8.94
CA SER A 59 6.29 -13.49 7.63
C SER A 59 5.64 -12.56 6.61
N TYR A 60 4.64 -11.79 7.02
CA TYR A 60 3.98 -10.84 6.11
C TYR A 60 4.92 -9.68 5.76
N ARG A 61 5.66 -9.16 6.74
CA ARG A 61 6.64 -8.09 6.49
C ARG A 61 7.76 -8.56 5.55
N ARG A 62 8.23 -9.79 5.72
CA ARG A 62 9.22 -10.38 4.80
C ARG A 62 8.65 -10.49 3.39
N TYR A 63 7.42 -10.96 3.26
CA TYR A 63 6.74 -11.05 1.98
C TYR A 63 6.64 -9.66 1.31
N CYS A 64 6.26 -8.64 2.07
CA CYS A 64 6.21 -7.26 1.59
C CYS A 64 7.56 -6.79 1.06
N ARG A 65 8.65 -7.07 1.77
CA ARG A 65 9.99 -6.71 1.32
C ARG A 65 10.37 -7.43 0.03
N GLU A 66 10.06 -8.71 -0.04
CA GLU A 66 10.39 -9.54 -1.21
C GLU A 66 9.68 -9.04 -2.47
N ILE A 67 8.38 -8.79 -2.40
CA ILE A 67 7.63 -8.31 -3.57
C ILE A 67 7.99 -6.88 -3.97
N PHE A 68 8.49 -6.08 -3.04
CA PHE A 68 8.90 -4.71 -3.32
C PHE A 68 10.33 -4.60 -3.86
N SER A 69 11.20 -5.57 -3.61
CA SER A 69 12.63 -5.48 -3.91
C SER A 69 12.94 -5.10 -5.36
N HIS A 70 12.26 -5.72 -6.32
CA HIS A 70 12.47 -5.42 -7.74
C HIS A 70 11.96 -4.05 -8.13
N HIS A 71 10.84 -3.63 -7.54
CA HIS A 71 10.32 -2.27 -7.72
C HIS A 71 11.29 -1.24 -7.15
N ALA A 72 11.86 -1.54 -5.98
CA ALA A 72 12.84 -0.66 -5.34
C ALA A 72 14.07 -0.45 -6.22
N ASP A 73 14.55 -1.51 -6.88
CA ASP A 73 15.69 -1.43 -7.80
C ASP A 73 15.39 -0.47 -8.95
N LEU A 74 14.21 -0.57 -9.52
CA LEU A 74 13.81 0.31 -10.62
C LEU A 74 13.60 1.76 -10.16
N ILE A 75 12.96 1.93 -8.99
CA ILE A 75 12.74 3.26 -8.41
C ILE A 75 14.07 3.97 -8.15
N GLU A 76 15.05 3.25 -7.63
CA GLU A 76 16.38 3.81 -7.37
C GLU A 76 17.03 4.31 -8.68
N GLN A 77 16.87 3.57 -9.77
CA GLN A 77 17.38 3.98 -11.07
C GLN A 77 16.73 5.28 -11.56
N PHE A 78 15.40 5.39 -11.44
CA PHE A 78 14.67 6.59 -11.80
C PHE A 78 15.11 7.79 -10.95
N ALA A 79 15.27 7.56 -9.65
CA ALA A 79 15.71 8.61 -8.72
C ALA A 79 17.10 9.14 -9.14
N LYS A 80 18.02 8.25 -9.52
CA LYS A 80 19.36 8.63 -9.98
C LYS A 80 19.33 9.41 -11.29
N LYS A 81 18.29 9.22 -12.10
CA LYS A 81 18.09 9.98 -13.32
C LYS A 81 17.40 11.33 -13.09
N GLY A 82 17.13 11.68 -11.84
CA GLY A 82 16.52 12.96 -11.50
C GLY A 82 14.99 12.96 -11.47
N TYR A 83 14.35 11.79 -11.55
CA TYR A 83 12.89 11.72 -11.42
C TYR A 83 12.47 11.95 -9.97
N GLU A 84 11.41 12.74 -9.79
CA GLU A 84 10.73 12.87 -8.52
C GLU A 84 9.88 11.60 -8.29
N ILE A 85 10.03 10.99 -7.12
CA ILE A 85 9.31 9.76 -6.78
C ILE A 85 8.09 10.11 -5.93
N GLU A 86 6.92 9.72 -6.40
CA GLU A 86 5.66 9.92 -5.68
C GLU A 86 5.01 8.58 -5.40
N VAL A 87 4.94 8.20 -4.11
CA VAL A 87 4.34 6.93 -3.67
C VAL A 87 2.89 7.17 -3.31
N VAL A 88 1.98 6.45 -3.96
CA VAL A 88 0.54 6.62 -3.79
C VAL A 88 -0.06 5.40 -3.10
N GLY A 89 -0.59 5.62 -1.90
CA GLY A 89 -1.27 4.59 -1.11
C GLY A 89 -2.77 4.79 -1.07
N VAL A 90 -3.44 3.99 -0.23
CA VAL A 90 -4.91 3.93 -0.14
C VAL A 90 -5.38 4.25 1.27
N GLU A 91 -6.29 5.21 1.40
CA GLU A 91 -6.87 5.60 2.69
C GLU A 91 -7.38 4.39 3.48
N GLY A 92 -6.96 4.30 4.73
CA GLY A 92 -7.43 3.30 5.68
C GLY A 92 -6.94 1.87 5.46
N SER A 93 -6.17 1.60 4.40
CA SER A 93 -5.71 0.25 4.11
C SER A 93 -4.73 -0.26 5.17
N PRO A 94 -4.91 -1.49 5.68
CA PRO A 94 -3.96 -2.07 6.64
C PRO A 94 -2.58 -2.31 6.05
N SER A 95 -2.47 -2.42 4.73
CA SER A 95 -1.20 -2.60 4.02
C SER A 95 -0.71 -1.31 3.37
N CYS A 96 -1.59 -0.60 2.66
CA CYS A 96 -1.23 0.51 1.78
C CYS A 96 -1.66 1.89 2.29
N GLY A 97 -2.10 2.01 3.54
CA GLY A 97 -2.43 3.30 4.15
C GLY A 97 -1.20 4.18 4.28
N ILE A 98 -1.37 5.48 4.06
CA ILE A 98 -0.31 6.49 4.24
C ILE A 98 -0.57 7.28 5.52
N LYS A 99 -1.72 7.95 5.59
CA LYS A 99 -2.10 8.78 6.75
C LYS A 99 -2.97 8.03 7.73
N SER A 100 -3.68 7.00 7.27
CA SER A 100 -4.58 6.20 8.09
C SER A 100 -4.51 4.73 7.74
N THR A 101 -4.81 3.89 8.72
CA THR A 101 -4.82 2.43 8.58
C THR A 101 -5.97 1.87 9.41
N THR A 102 -6.16 0.55 9.40
CA THR A 102 -7.24 -0.10 10.14
C THR A 102 -6.68 -1.01 11.22
N LEU A 103 -7.10 -0.79 12.46
CA LEU A 103 -6.74 -1.60 13.63
C LEU A 103 -7.99 -2.17 14.28
N GLY A 104 -7.81 -3.04 15.25
CA GLY A 104 -8.82 -3.47 16.21
C GLY A 104 -9.07 -4.96 16.28
N TYR A 105 -8.97 -5.68 15.15
CA TYR A 105 -9.17 -7.12 15.17
C TYR A 105 -7.87 -7.82 15.59
N THR A 106 -7.97 -8.59 16.68
CA THR A 106 -6.79 -9.23 17.28
C THR A 106 -6.87 -10.76 17.27
N GLY A 107 -7.86 -11.33 16.59
CA GLY A 107 -8.00 -12.78 16.45
C GLY A 107 -9.39 -13.28 16.84
N GLY A 108 -9.69 -14.52 16.49
CA GLY A 108 -10.97 -15.16 16.75
C GLY A 108 -12.05 -14.77 15.75
N LYS A 109 -13.32 -14.82 16.17
CA LYS A 109 -14.43 -14.45 15.30
C LYS A 109 -14.42 -12.95 15.00
N ILE A 110 -14.62 -12.62 13.73
CA ILE A 110 -14.70 -11.22 13.28
C ILE A 110 -16.01 -10.62 13.74
N ARG A 111 -15.97 -9.43 14.35
CA ARG A 111 -17.13 -8.63 14.72
C ARG A 111 -17.04 -7.28 14.04
N PRO A 112 -18.16 -6.63 13.67
CA PRO A 112 -18.11 -5.32 12.97
C PRO A 112 -17.28 -4.25 13.68
N GLN A 113 -17.34 -4.21 15.04
CA GLN A 113 -16.60 -3.24 15.83
C GLN A 113 -15.09 -3.50 15.92
N ASP A 114 -14.61 -4.60 15.35
CA ASP A 114 -13.19 -4.96 15.39
C ASP A 114 -12.36 -4.23 14.32
N HIS A 115 -12.97 -3.31 13.58
CA HIS A 115 -12.30 -2.55 12.53
C HIS A 115 -12.43 -1.05 12.82
N GLU A 116 -11.30 -0.41 13.10
CA GLU A 116 -11.25 1.03 13.40
C GLU A 116 -10.18 1.69 12.55
N HIS A 117 -10.56 2.77 11.84
CA HIS A 117 -9.59 3.59 11.11
C HIS A 117 -8.88 4.51 12.09
N VAL A 118 -7.56 4.47 12.10
CA VAL A 118 -6.71 5.25 13.01
C VAL A 118 -5.60 5.92 12.22
N PRO A 119 -5.00 7.01 12.74
CA PRO A 119 -3.81 7.59 12.12
C PRO A 119 -2.68 6.58 12.09
N GLY A 120 -1.94 6.54 10.99
CA GLY A 120 -0.80 5.64 10.85
C GLY A 120 -0.70 5.06 9.46
N MET A 121 0.42 4.38 9.22
CA MET A 121 0.75 3.79 7.93
C MET A 121 0.46 2.28 7.94
N GLY A 122 0.08 1.74 6.79
CA GLY A 122 -0.08 0.30 6.61
C GLY A 122 1.25 -0.43 6.60
N VAL A 123 1.23 -1.75 6.83
CA VAL A 123 2.44 -2.58 6.94
C VAL A 123 3.30 -2.50 5.68
N PHE A 124 2.67 -2.63 4.50
CA PHE A 124 3.40 -2.60 3.24
C PHE A 124 4.07 -1.24 3.01
N MET A 125 3.35 -0.16 3.26
CA MET A 125 3.90 1.19 3.08
C MET A 125 5.03 1.49 4.08
N GLU A 126 5.00 0.93 5.28
CA GLU A 126 6.13 1.02 6.22
C GLU A 126 7.36 0.34 5.64
N GLU A 127 7.21 -0.84 5.03
CA GLU A 127 8.32 -1.55 4.40
C GLU A 127 8.83 -0.83 3.14
N VAL A 128 7.92 -0.30 2.32
CA VAL A 128 8.24 0.47 1.12
C VAL A 128 9.07 1.71 1.48
N THR A 129 8.56 2.52 2.39
CA THR A 129 9.24 3.77 2.80
C THR A 129 10.55 3.47 3.52
N GLY A 130 10.59 2.43 4.33
CA GLY A 130 11.82 1.99 5.01
C GLY A 130 12.91 1.60 4.02
N GLU A 131 12.55 0.85 2.96
CA GLU A 131 13.52 0.44 1.94
C GLU A 131 14.03 1.62 1.12
N LEU A 132 13.16 2.53 0.73
CA LEU A 132 13.56 3.72 -0.02
C LEU A 132 14.48 4.62 0.80
N LYS A 133 14.23 4.76 2.10
CA LYS A 133 15.10 5.50 3.02
C LYS A 133 16.49 4.84 3.12
N ARG A 134 16.54 3.52 3.24
CA ARG A 134 17.82 2.79 3.29
C ARG A 134 18.65 2.98 2.02
N ARG A 135 18.00 3.22 0.89
CA ARG A 135 18.67 3.45 -0.40
C ARG A 135 18.95 4.92 -0.69
N ASP A 136 18.68 5.81 0.28
CA ASP A 136 18.81 7.27 0.11
C ASP A 136 17.98 7.82 -1.05
N VAL A 137 16.82 7.23 -1.30
CA VAL A 137 15.87 7.70 -2.29
C VAL A 137 14.89 8.66 -1.64
N SER A 138 14.84 9.89 -2.13
CA SER A 138 13.85 10.88 -1.71
C SER A 138 12.51 10.61 -2.39
N PHE A 139 11.41 10.75 -1.65
CA PHE A 139 10.08 10.49 -2.17
C PHE A 139 9.03 11.37 -1.48
N ARG A 140 7.88 11.54 -2.15
CA ARG A 140 6.67 12.11 -1.56
C ARG A 140 5.63 11.02 -1.38
N LEU A 141 4.78 11.20 -0.38
CA LEU A 141 3.67 10.28 -0.08
C LEU A 141 2.36 10.97 -0.42
N VAL A 142 1.49 10.27 -1.13
CA VAL A 142 0.15 10.73 -1.49
C VAL A 142 -0.84 9.61 -1.14
N GLU A 143 -1.95 9.96 -0.52
CA GLU A 143 -2.99 9.00 -0.17
C GLU A 143 -4.20 9.22 -1.07
N ALA A 144 -4.58 8.19 -1.83
CA ALA A 144 -5.81 8.21 -2.58
C ALA A 144 -6.99 7.96 -1.62
N ARG A 145 -7.98 8.82 -1.67
CA ARG A 145 -9.12 8.80 -0.74
C ARG A 145 -10.41 8.39 -1.43
N TYR A 146 -11.30 7.80 -0.65
CA TYR A 146 -12.66 7.58 -1.10
C TYR A 146 -13.30 8.93 -1.41
N ARG A 147 -13.94 9.02 -2.58
CA ARG A 147 -14.75 10.19 -2.89
C ARG A 147 -16.13 9.97 -2.29
N ILE A 148 -16.56 10.93 -1.48
CA ILE A 148 -17.92 11.02 -1.01
C ILE A 148 -18.71 11.65 -2.15
N LYS A 149 -19.71 10.92 -2.64
CA LYS A 149 -20.66 11.48 -3.60
C LYS A 149 -21.76 12.20 -2.84
#